data_fde456d21f5c9e0962310a54f2664814
#
_entry.id   fde456d21f5c9e0962310a54f2664814
#
_cell.length_a   1.000
_cell.length_b   1.000
_cell.length_c   1.000
_cell.angle_alpha   90.00
_cell.angle_beta   90.00
_cell.angle_gamma   90.00
#
_symmetry.space_group_name_H-M   'P 1'
#
loop_
_entity.id
_entity.type
_entity.pdbx_description
1 polymer ?
#
loop_
_entity_poly.entity_id
_entity_poly.type
_entity_poly.pdbx_seq_one_letter_code
_entity_poly.pdbx_strand_id
1 'polypeptide(L)'
;MVYLEIRDRTGNQMFQYAFARYLTIKYNDELSINFNEILRKYDEENGWRNSLADFNVCKHRINVKNNKYSVVQKLLLAFMQKYLHHNDPLTVYRKQKRFAPLLSKFGIFFLMDGYFKFNDPYKFIRHKIVIGYFESPRYFSEIDDLIKKEFTPRYPLLARNTELYKTITSSDSVCIAIRRGDFLSAENKDNVFICKEQYYYKAVEIIRKQ
;
A
#
# COMPACT_ATOMS: atom_id res chain seq x y z
N MET A 1 12.95 13.82 5.94
CA MET A 1 12.03 12.86 6.62
C MET A 1 10.88 12.53 5.71
N VAL A 2 10.52 11.26 5.60
CA VAL A 2 9.35 10.75 4.85
C VAL A 2 8.22 10.52 5.84
N TYR A 3 7.07 11.15 5.60
CA TYR A 3 5.82 10.99 6.37
C TYR A 3 4.87 10.13 5.56
N LEU A 4 4.55 8.96 6.08
CA LEU A 4 3.59 8.03 5.51
C LEU A 4 2.26 8.10 6.28
N GLU A 5 1.17 8.34 5.58
CA GLU A 5 -0.19 8.15 6.11
C GLU A 5 -0.68 6.75 5.73
N ILE A 6 -0.72 5.86 6.73
CA ILE A 6 -1.23 4.50 6.55
C ILE A 6 -2.74 4.52 6.43
N ARG A 7 -3.23 3.75 5.47
CA ARG A 7 -4.65 3.59 5.16
C ARG A 7 -4.97 2.14 4.88
N ASP A 8 -6.21 1.76 5.17
CA ASP A 8 -6.77 0.47 4.81
C ASP A 8 -6.09 -0.75 5.48
N ARG A 9 -6.29 -1.95 4.95
CA ARG A 9 -5.89 -3.24 5.53
C ARG A 9 -4.50 -3.68 5.09
N THR A 10 -4.07 -4.85 5.55
CA THR A 10 -2.70 -5.38 5.45
C THR A 10 -2.02 -5.19 4.10
N GLY A 11 -2.64 -5.63 3.00
CA GLY A 11 -2.01 -5.53 1.67
C GLY A 11 -1.70 -4.09 1.27
N ASN A 12 -2.64 -3.18 1.50
CA ASN A 12 -2.46 -1.76 1.21
C ASN A 12 -1.37 -1.15 2.08
N GLN A 13 -1.33 -1.48 3.38
CA GLN A 13 -0.27 -1.04 4.29
C GLN A 13 1.12 -1.50 3.84
N MET A 14 1.23 -2.74 3.31
CA MET A 14 2.49 -3.26 2.78
C MET A 14 2.97 -2.45 1.57
N PHE A 15 2.13 -2.17 0.60
CA PHE A 15 2.49 -1.36 -0.57
C PHE A 15 2.85 0.08 -0.18
N GLN A 16 2.08 0.69 0.70
CA GLN A 16 2.33 2.03 1.21
C GLN A 16 3.67 2.12 1.93
N TYR A 17 3.96 1.15 2.80
CA TYR A 17 5.24 1.04 3.49
C TYR A 17 6.40 0.85 2.51
N ALA A 18 6.28 -0.09 1.57
CA ALA A 18 7.35 -0.39 0.61
C ALA A 18 7.74 0.84 -0.22
N PHE A 19 6.76 1.62 -0.70
CA PHE A 19 7.05 2.86 -1.40
C PHE A 19 7.69 3.92 -0.50
N ALA A 20 7.17 4.12 0.71
CA ALA A 20 7.75 5.07 1.65
C ALA A 20 9.18 4.65 2.05
N ARG A 21 9.44 3.35 2.21
CA ARG A 21 10.76 2.78 2.48
C ARG A 21 11.74 3.03 1.33
N TYR A 22 11.30 2.86 0.09
CA TYR A 22 12.08 3.23 -1.09
C TYR A 22 12.50 4.72 -1.04
N LEU A 23 11.57 5.61 -0.73
CA LEU A 23 11.89 7.04 -0.61
C LEU A 23 12.87 7.35 0.53
N THR A 24 12.80 6.63 1.66
CA THR A 24 13.77 6.84 2.75
C THR A 24 15.18 6.48 2.33
N ILE A 25 15.35 5.42 1.55
CA ILE A 25 16.66 5.00 1.01
C ILE A 25 17.12 6.00 -0.06
N LYS A 26 16.27 6.28 -1.02
CA LYS A 26 16.59 7.19 -2.14
C LYS A 26 17.05 8.57 -1.67
N TYR A 27 16.45 9.10 -0.60
CA TYR A 27 16.74 10.45 -0.11
C TYR A 27 17.55 10.48 1.20
N ASN A 28 18.00 9.33 1.68
CA ASN A 28 18.69 9.18 2.96
C ASN A 28 17.91 9.85 4.11
N ASP A 29 16.63 9.51 4.22
CA ASP A 29 15.68 10.09 5.15
C ASP A 29 15.19 9.06 6.18
N GLU A 30 14.68 9.55 7.31
CA GLU A 30 13.98 8.71 8.29
C GLU A 30 12.51 8.55 7.91
N LEU A 31 11.90 7.44 8.34
CA LEU A 31 10.47 7.15 8.18
C LEU A 31 9.68 7.56 9.42
N SER A 32 8.58 8.23 9.19
CA SER A 32 7.56 8.54 10.22
C SER A 32 6.19 8.10 9.71
N ILE A 33 5.50 7.26 10.48
CA ILE A 33 4.21 6.66 10.09
C ILE A 33 3.08 7.22 10.95
N ASN A 34 1.99 7.59 10.30
CA ASN A 34 0.75 8.02 10.92
C ASN A 34 -0.33 6.93 10.74
N PHE A 35 -0.80 6.38 11.86
CA PHE A 35 -1.84 5.35 11.90
C PHE A 35 -3.23 5.89 12.28
N ASN A 36 -3.44 7.20 12.27
CA ASN A 36 -4.70 7.79 12.76
C ASN A 36 -5.95 7.26 12.06
N GLU A 37 -5.89 6.96 10.76
CA GLU A 37 -7.04 6.37 10.06
C GLU A 37 -7.35 4.97 10.59
N ILE A 38 -6.32 4.16 10.77
CA ILE A 38 -6.46 2.80 11.30
C ILE A 38 -6.98 2.82 12.74
N LEU A 39 -6.46 3.71 13.58
CA LEU A 39 -6.91 3.82 14.97
C LEU A 39 -8.37 4.25 15.10
N ARG A 40 -8.86 5.09 14.18
CA ARG A 40 -10.27 5.51 14.16
C ARG A 40 -11.23 4.43 13.68
N LYS A 41 -10.75 3.54 12.81
CA LYS A 41 -11.52 2.45 12.21
C LYS A 41 -11.14 1.10 12.81
N TYR A 42 -10.49 1.09 13.98
CA TYR A 42 -9.94 -0.13 14.55
C TYR A 42 -11.01 -1.23 14.66
N ASP A 43 -10.75 -2.33 13.99
CA ASP A 43 -11.55 -3.52 13.96
C ASP A 43 -10.64 -4.70 13.59
N GLU A 44 -10.19 -5.43 14.61
CA GLU A 44 -9.22 -6.50 14.44
C GLU A 44 -9.78 -7.68 13.65
N GLU A 45 -11.05 -8.01 13.86
CA GLU A 45 -11.72 -9.13 13.17
C GLU A 45 -11.82 -8.88 11.67
N ASN A 46 -12.06 -7.64 11.26
CA ASN A 46 -12.11 -7.22 9.86
C ASN A 46 -10.77 -6.69 9.32
N GLY A 47 -9.69 -6.81 10.08
CA GLY A 47 -8.32 -6.47 9.65
C GLY A 47 -7.99 -4.98 9.67
N TRP A 48 -8.79 -4.13 10.33
CA TRP A 48 -8.50 -2.71 10.56
C TRP A 48 -7.58 -2.54 11.77
N ARG A 49 -6.32 -2.91 11.60
CA ARG A 49 -5.28 -2.83 12.62
C ARG A 49 -3.93 -2.45 12.02
N ASN A 50 -2.96 -2.14 12.86
CA ASN A 50 -1.57 -1.96 12.41
C ASN A 50 -0.97 -3.32 12.02
N SER A 51 -1.12 -3.69 10.76
CA SER A 51 -0.60 -4.97 10.22
C SER A 51 0.92 -4.96 10.03
N LEU A 52 1.56 -3.80 9.96
CA LEU A 52 3.03 -3.72 9.86
C LEU A 52 3.72 -4.23 11.13
N ALA A 53 3.01 -4.27 12.25
CA ALA A 53 3.53 -4.83 13.51
C ALA A 53 3.84 -6.33 13.43
N ASP A 54 3.24 -7.05 12.48
CA ASP A 54 3.44 -8.48 12.27
C ASP A 54 4.76 -8.81 11.53
N PHE A 55 5.42 -7.81 10.98
CA PHE A 55 6.60 -7.95 10.13
C PHE A 55 7.85 -7.30 10.73
N ASN A 56 9.02 -7.70 10.22
CA ASN A 56 10.31 -7.15 10.61
C ASN A 56 10.64 -5.84 9.89
N VAL A 57 9.66 -4.93 9.84
CA VAL A 57 9.83 -3.63 9.20
C VAL A 57 10.89 -2.77 9.89
N CYS A 58 11.49 -1.84 9.13
CA CYS A 58 12.53 -0.98 9.68
C CYS A 58 12.04 -0.14 10.87
N LYS A 59 12.98 0.30 11.72
CA LYS A 59 12.68 1.24 12.79
C LYS A 59 12.10 2.54 12.22
N HIS A 60 10.97 2.97 12.74
CA HIS A 60 10.26 4.17 12.31
C HIS A 60 9.70 4.93 13.51
N ARG A 61 9.39 6.21 13.30
CA ARG A 61 8.72 7.04 14.31
C ARG A 61 7.21 6.93 14.11
N ILE A 62 6.47 6.76 15.19
CA ILE A 62 5.01 6.87 15.16
C ILE A 62 4.64 8.35 15.30
N ASN A 63 3.89 8.88 14.34
CA ASN A 63 3.46 10.26 14.35
C ASN A 63 1.93 10.34 14.53
N VAL A 64 1.49 10.88 15.64
CA VAL A 64 0.06 11.07 15.95
C VAL A 64 -0.47 12.41 15.43
N LYS A 65 0.42 13.35 15.08
CA LYS A 65 0.04 14.72 14.65
C LYS A 65 0.69 15.07 13.31
N ASN A 66 -0.10 15.45 12.32
CA ASN A 66 0.34 15.90 10.97
C ASN A 66 1.01 17.28 10.97
N ASN A 67 1.75 17.64 12.02
CA ASN A 67 2.12 19.01 12.31
C ASN A 67 3.36 19.51 11.55
N LYS A 68 3.98 18.67 10.69
CA LYS A 68 5.23 19.05 10.02
C LYS A 68 5.10 19.33 8.53
N TYR A 69 3.89 19.37 8.02
CA TYR A 69 3.64 19.79 6.63
C TYR A 69 3.79 21.31 6.53
N SER A 70 4.49 21.77 5.49
CA SER A 70 4.54 23.20 5.19
C SER A 70 3.15 23.75 4.81
N VAL A 71 2.99 25.06 4.90
CA VAL A 71 1.72 25.70 4.50
C VAL A 71 1.36 25.35 3.05
N VAL A 72 2.35 25.39 2.15
CA VAL A 72 2.15 25.05 0.73
C VAL A 72 1.68 23.60 0.58
N GLN A 73 2.31 22.65 1.29
CA GLN A 73 1.90 21.25 1.24
C GLN A 73 0.47 21.06 1.75
N LYS A 74 0.08 21.74 2.84
CA LYS A 74 -1.29 21.68 3.37
C LYS A 74 -2.31 22.22 2.36
N LEU A 75 -2.02 23.34 1.72
CA LEU A 75 -2.90 23.93 0.69
C LEU A 75 -3.05 23.03 -0.52
N LEU A 76 -1.94 22.45 -1.02
CA LEU A 76 -1.97 21.53 -2.15
C LEU A 76 -2.74 20.25 -1.84
N LEU A 77 -2.59 19.69 -0.63
CA LEU A 77 -3.36 18.52 -0.21
C LEU A 77 -4.84 18.83 -0.07
N ALA A 78 -5.20 19.94 0.55
CA ALA A 78 -6.60 20.38 0.68
C ALA A 78 -7.24 20.61 -0.70
N PHE A 79 -6.51 21.24 -1.63
CA PHE A 79 -6.94 21.38 -3.02
C PHE A 79 -7.19 20.02 -3.66
N MET A 80 -6.26 19.07 -3.57
CA MET A 80 -6.40 17.74 -4.16
C MET A 80 -7.58 16.96 -3.56
N GLN A 81 -7.76 17.00 -2.25
CA GLN A 81 -8.90 16.35 -1.59
C GLN A 81 -10.23 16.88 -2.12
N LYS A 82 -10.37 18.21 -2.22
CA LYS A 82 -11.58 18.84 -2.76
C LYS A 82 -11.77 18.53 -4.25
N TYR A 83 -10.67 18.55 -5.03
CA TYR A 83 -10.70 18.34 -6.48
C TYR A 83 -11.03 16.90 -6.88
N LEU A 84 -10.71 15.93 -6.02
CA LEU A 84 -10.99 14.51 -6.26
C LEU A 84 -12.30 14.03 -5.63
N HIS A 85 -12.94 14.86 -4.82
CA HIS A 85 -14.16 14.49 -4.11
C HIS A 85 -15.28 14.14 -5.10
N HIS A 86 -16.02 13.05 -4.84
CA HIS A 86 -17.14 12.56 -5.64
C HIS A 86 -16.83 12.25 -7.12
N ASN A 87 -15.63 11.79 -7.45
CA ASN A 87 -15.31 11.38 -8.80
C ASN A 87 -15.19 9.83 -8.88
N ASP A 88 -15.49 9.30 -10.07
CA ASP A 88 -15.24 7.90 -10.40
C ASP A 88 -13.72 7.60 -10.47
N PRO A 89 -13.30 6.32 -10.34
CA PRO A 89 -11.89 5.95 -10.30
C PRO A 89 -11.08 6.42 -11.51
N LEU A 90 -11.63 6.34 -12.73
CA LEU A 90 -10.93 6.76 -13.94
C LEU A 90 -10.70 8.27 -13.97
N THR A 91 -11.68 9.04 -13.54
CA THR A 91 -11.58 10.50 -13.40
C THR A 91 -10.59 10.86 -12.30
N VAL A 92 -10.61 10.16 -11.16
CA VAL A 92 -9.60 10.31 -10.09
C VAL A 92 -8.21 10.07 -10.65
N TYR A 93 -7.98 8.96 -11.36
CA TYR A 93 -6.69 8.66 -11.98
C TYR A 93 -6.22 9.77 -12.92
N ARG A 94 -7.06 10.23 -13.86
CA ARG A 94 -6.70 11.29 -14.82
C ARG A 94 -6.35 12.60 -14.12
N LYS A 95 -7.15 12.99 -13.14
CA LYS A 95 -6.96 14.22 -12.37
C LYS A 95 -5.65 14.19 -11.56
N GLN A 96 -5.42 13.13 -10.79
CA GLN A 96 -4.20 13.03 -9.99
C GLN A 96 -2.94 12.95 -10.86
N LYS A 97 -2.97 12.21 -11.97
CA LYS A 97 -1.85 12.12 -12.93
C LYS A 97 -1.45 13.51 -13.47
N ARG A 98 -2.42 14.38 -13.73
CA ARG A 98 -2.16 15.76 -14.19
C ARG A 98 -1.38 16.59 -13.17
N PHE A 99 -1.68 16.42 -11.88
CA PHE A 99 -1.05 17.20 -10.81
C PHE A 99 0.15 16.51 -10.16
N ALA A 100 0.36 15.22 -10.39
CA ALA A 100 1.45 14.46 -9.80
C ALA A 100 2.85 15.07 -10.04
N PRO A 101 3.19 15.61 -11.24
CA PRO A 101 4.48 16.26 -11.46
C PRO A 101 4.69 17.49 -10.58
N LEU A 102 3.65 18.26 -10.33
CA LEU A 102 3.72 19.43 -9.46
C LEU A 102 3.80 19.01 -7.99
N LEU A 103 2.91 18.14 -7.56
CA LEU A 103 2.84 17.65 -6.19
C LEU A 103 4.17 17.02 -5.75
N SER A 104 4.75 16.15 -6.58
CA SER A 104 6.01 15.48 -6.26
C SER A 104 7.18 16.45 -6.12
N LYS A 105 7.23 17.52 -6.92
CA LYS A 105 8.24 18.59 -6.74
C LYS A 105 8.16 19.28 -5.38
N PHE A 106 6.96 19.37 -4.80
CA PHE A 106 6.75 19.86 -3.43
C PHE A 106 6.83 18.74 -2.38
N GLY A 107 7.32 17.56 -2.75
CA GLY A 107 7.48 16.42 -1.86
C GLY A 107 6.17 15.73 -1.49
N ILE A 108 5.12 15.90 -2.27
CA ILE A 108 3.83 15.23 -2.05
C ILE A 108 3.70 14.09 -3.07
N PHE A 109 3.78 12.87 -2.59
CA PHE A 109 3.52 11.64 -3.34
C PHE A 109 2.10 11.20 -3.03
N PHE A 110 1.19 11.53 -3.93
CA PHE A 110 -0.24 11.31 -3.76
C PHE A 110 -0.75 10.37 -4.86
N LEU A 111 -1.31 9.20 -4.48
CA LEU A 111 -1.81 8.19 -5.41
C LEU A 111 -3.02 7.47 -4.84
N MET A 112 -4.22 7.74 -5.36
CA MET A 112 -5.44 7.03 -4.98
C MET A 112 -5.78 5.87 -5.92
N ASP A 113 -5.27 5.90 -7.15
CA ASP A 113 -5.57 4.86 -8.14
C ASP A 113 -4.51 4.82 -9.24
N GLY A 114 -4.29 3.62 -9.82
CA GLY A 114 -3.43 3.38 -10.97
C GLY A 114 -1.93 3.50 -10.70
N TYR A 115 -1.18 3.76 -11.75
CA TYR A 115 0.28 3.90 -11.72
C TYR A 115 0.74 5.07 -12.57
N PHE A 116 1.64 5.89 -12.03
CA PHE A 116 2.42 6.87 -12.78
C PHE A 116 3.74 7.18 -12.08
N LYS A 117 4.72 7.64 -12.86
CA LYS A 117 6.05 7.99 -12.34
C LYS A 117 6.01 9.37 -11.68
N PHE A 118 6.59 9.47 -10.48
CA PHE A 118 6.77 10.73 -9.78
C PHE A 118 8.06 11.43 -10.17
N ASN A 119 8.08 12.76 -10.12
CA ASN A 119 9.30 13.55 -10.23
C ASN A 119 10.00 13.63 -8.86
N ASP A 120 11.30 13.91 -8.89
CA ASP A 120 12.03 14.20 -7.66
C ASP A 120 11.61 15.55 -7.07
N PRO A 121 11.54 15.64 -5.74
CA PRO A 121 11.26 16.90 -5.05
C PRO A 121 12.38 17.92 -5.28
N TYR A 122 12.04 19.19 -5.19
CA TYR A 122 13.05 20.25 -5.14
C TYR A 122 14.01 20.02 -3.97
N LYS A 123 15.30 20.36 -4.14
CA LYS A 123 16.37 20.12 -3.15
C LYS A 123 16.08 20.75 -1.77
N PHE A 124 15.34 21.86 -1.74
CA PHE A 124 14.99 22.54 -0.49
C PHE A 124 13.83 21.87 0.26
N ILE A 125 13.14 20.88 -0.34
CA ILE A 125 12.04 20.16 0.30
C ILE A 125 12.58 19.11 1.27
N ARG A 126 12.54 19.42 2.56
CA ARG A 126 13.00 18.52 3.63
C ARG A 126 12.00 17.42 3.98
N HIS A 127 10.71 17.69 3.83
CA HIS A 127 9.64 16.77 4.23
C HIS A 127 8.92 16.22 3.01
N LYS A 128 8.88 14.89 2.91
CA LYS A 128 8.16 14.17 1.88
C LYS A 128 6.93 13.53 2.49
N ILE A 129 5.80 13.64 1.83
CA ILE A 129 4.48 13.16 2.28
C ILE A 129 4.04 12.06 1.32
N VAL A 130 3.68 10.90 1.87
CA VAL A 130 3.20 9.73 1.12
C VAL A 130 1.77 9.46 1.53
N ILE A 131 0.83 9.59 0.61
CA ILE A 131 -0.61 9.40 0.82
C ILE A 131 -1.17 8.60 -0.35
N GLY A 132 -1.80 7.47 -0.09
CA GLY A 132 -2.46 6.64 -1.10
C GLY A 132 -2.00 5.20 -1.12
N TYR A 133 -2.26 4.47 -2.22
CA TYR A 133 -2.18 3.02 -2.22
C TYR A 133 -0.89 2.43 -2.81
N PHE A 134 -0.33 3.00 -3.87
CA PHE A 134 0.95 2.61 -4.49
C PHE A 134 1.04 1.11 -4.85
N GLU A 135 -0.05 0.51 -5.28
CA GLU A 135 -0.22 -0.94 -5.54
C GLU A 135 0.52 -1.41 -6.81
N SER A 136 1.82 -1.13 -6.87
CA SER A 136 2.68 -1.61 -7.95
C SER A 136 4.11 -1.85 -7.46
N PRO A 137 4.70 -3.03 -7.71
CA PRO A 137 6.09 -3.31 -7.36
C PRO A 137 7.09 -2.39 -8.08
N ARG A 138 6.69 -1.75 -9.19
CA ARG A 138 7.51 -0.78 -9.93
C ARG A 138 7.95 0.42 -9.09
N TYR A 139 7.23 0.72 -7.99
CA TYR A 139 7.58 1.84 -7.12
C TYR A 139 8.77 1.57 -6.21
N PHE A 140 9.10 0.31 -5.96
CA PHE A 140 10.16 -0.10 -5.03
C PHE A 140 11.01 -1.27 -5.55
N SER A 141 11.01 -1.52 -6.86
CA SER A 141 11.77 -2.61 -7.49
C SER A 141 13.27 -2.52 -7.21
N GLU A 142 13.83 -1.33 -6.99
CA GLU A 142 15.24 -1.12 -6.66
C GLU A 142 15.62 -1.66 -5.26
N ILE A 143 14.64 -1.91 -4.39
CA ILE A 143 14.82 -2.41 -3.03
C ILE A 143 14.03 -3.70 -2.75
N ASP A 144 13.68 -4.45 -3.78
CA ASP A 144 12.81 -5.61 -3.69
C ASP A 144 13.30 -6.65 -2.65
N ASP A 145 14.59 -6.99 -2.67
CA ASP A 145 15.16 -7.94 -1.72
C ASP A 145 15.12 -7.44 -0.27
N LEU A 146 15.30 -6.14 -0.06
CA LEU A 146 15.15 -5.55 1.25
C LEU A 146 13.69 -5.62 1.74
N ILE A 147 12.74 -5.32 0.85
CA ILE A 147 11.30 -5.37 1.18
C ILE A 147 10.87 -6.80 1.50
N LYS A 148 11.31 -7.80 0.75
CA LYS A 148 11.07 -9.22 1.07
C LYS A 148 11.59 -9.59 2.45
N LYS A 149 12.80 -9.15 2.80
CA LYS A 149 13.40 -9.38 4.11
C LYS A 149 12.63 -8.67 5.23
N GLU A 150 12.23 -7.41 5.03
CA GLU A 150 11.47 -6.63 6.02
C GLU A 150 10.05 -7.18 6.20
N PHE A 151 9.44 -7.79 5.18
CA PHE A 151 8.14 -8.47 5.29
C PHE A 151 8.20 -9.91 5.76
N THR A 152 9.35 -10.37 6.25
CA THR A 152 9.40 -11.64 6.98
C THR A 152 8.55 -11.53 8.25
N PRO A 153 7.65 -12.50 8.50
CA PRO A 153 6.82 -12.51 9.69
C PRO A 153 7.67 -12.46 10.98
N ARG A 154 7.26 -11.66 11.93
CA ARG A 154 7.94 -11.52 13.23
C ARG A 154 7.65 -12.69 14.15
N TYR A 155 6.50 -13.29 14.01
CA TYR A 155 6.03 -14.40 14.84
C TYR A 155 6.26 -15.73 14.15
N PRO A 156 6.54 -16.79 14.94
CA PRO A 156 6.71 -18.13 14.39
C PRO A 156 5.38 -18.63 13.75
N LEU A 157 5.52 -19.59 12.87
CA LEU A 157 4.40 -20.29 12.26
C LEU A 157 3.50 -20.90 13.35
N LEU A 158 2.18 -20.75 13.22
CA LEU A 158 1.24 -21.40 14.12
C LEU A 158 1.37 -22.92 14.04
N ALA A 159 1.43 -23.59 15.17
CA ALA A 159 1.58 -25.05 15.26
C ALA A 159 0.56 -25.81 14.40
N ARG A 160 -0.69 -25.34 14.35
CA ARG A 160 -1.77 -25.92 13.52
C ARG A 160 -1.48 -25.90 12.01
N ASN A 161 -0.57 -25.04 11.54
CA ASN A 161 -0.23 -24.88 10.13
C ASN A 161 1.08 -25.61 9.75
N THR A 162 1.75 -26.27 10.69
CA THR A 162 3.09 -26.86 10.47
C THR A 162 3.08 -27.90 9.35
N GLU A 163 2.09 -28.80 9.33
CA GLU A 163 2.00 -29.85 8.29
C GLU A 163 1.68 -29.27 6.91
N LEU A 164 0.76 -28.30 6.85
CA LEU A 164 0.49 -27.58 5.61
C LEU A 164 1.75 -26.89 5.08
N TYR A 165 2.50 -26.23 5.96
CA TYR A 165 3.73 -25.52 5.59
C TYR A 165 4.81 -26.48 5.09
N LYS A 166 5.00 -27.65 5.74
CA LYS A 166 5.89 -28.70 5.26
C LYS A 166 5.50 -29.16 3.85
N THR A 167 4.22 -29.41 3.61
CA THR A 167 3.72 -29.80 2.29
C THR A 167 4.03 -28.75 1.23
N ILE A 168 3.76 -27.46 1.53
CA ILE A 168 4.01 -26.35 0.62
C ILE A 168 5.51 -26.23 0.29
N THR A 169 6.40 -26.37 1.28
CA THR A 169 7.85 -26.19 1.08
C THR A 169 8.55 -27.41 0.49
N SER A 170 7.95 -28.60 0.53
CA SER A 170 8.50 -29.84 -0.01
C SER A 170 7.95 -30.21 -1.39
N SER A 171 7.12 -29.39 -1.99
CA SER A 171 6.49 -29.67 -3.30
C SER A 171 6.41 -28.38 -4.14
N ASP A 172 6.22 -28.54 -5.46
CA ASP A 172 5.90 -27.44 -6.36
C ASP A 172 4.46 -26.99 -6.11
N SER A 173 4.33 -26.01 -5.21
CA SER A 173 3.04 -25.58 -4.69
C SER A 173 2.55 -24.30 -5.35
N VAL A 174 1.25 -24.24 -5.65
CA VAL A 174 0.57 -23.06 -6.18
C VAL A 174 -0.54 -22.64 -5.22
N CYS A 175 -0.51 -21.38 -4.83
CA CYS A 175 -1.57 -20.78 -4.01
C CYS A 175 -2.64 -20.15 -4.90
N ILE A 176 -3.89 -20.53 -4.72
CA ILE A 176 -5.05 -19.89 -5.36
C ILE A 176 -5.72 -18.97 -4.34
N ALA A 177 -5.60 -17.65 -4.52
CA ALA A 177 -6.27 -16.68 -3.69
C ALA A 177 -7.66 -16.34 -4.26
N ILE A 178 -8.72 -16.71 -3.52
CA ILE A 178 -10.11 -16.46 -3.91
C ILE A 178 -10.69 -15.42 -2.94
N ARG A 179 -10.87 -14.18 -3.42
CA ARG A 179 -11.48 -13.12 -2.62
C ARG A 179 -12.96 -13.01 -2.95
N ARG A 180 -13.81 -13.27 -1.97
CA ARG A 180 -15.28 -13.19 -2.10
C ARG A 180 -15.89 -12.32 -0.99
N GLY A 181 -15.62 -12.55 0.26
CA GLY A 181 -16.07 -11.87 1.47
C GLY A 181 -16.83 -10.55 1.25
N ASP A 182 -16.20 -9.45 1.58
CA ASP A 182 -16.72 -8.09 1.41
C ASP A 182 -17.08 -7.72 -0.05
N PHE A 183 -16.52 -8.39 -1.05
CA PHE A 183 -16.84 -8.18 -2.47
C PHE A 183 -18.24 -8.64 -2.86
N LEU A 184 -18.82 -9.57 -2.10
CA LEU A 184 -20.19 -10.04 -2.31
C LEU A 184 -21.24 -9.17 -1.61
N SER A 185 -20.84 -8.18 -0.81
CA SER A 185 -21.78 -7.28 -0.16
C SER A 185 -22.57 -6.44 -1.16
N ALA A 186 -23.77 -6.04 -0.79
CA ALA A 186 -24.64 -5.21 -1.65
C ALA A 186 -23.96 -3.89 -2.06
N GLU A 187 -23.09 -3.33 -1.21
CA GLU A 187 -22.37 -2.07 -1.44
C GLU A 187 -21.27 -2.21 -2.51
N ASN A 188 -20.65 -3.38 -2.61
CA ASN A 188 -19.49 -3.62 -3.49
C ASN A 188 -19.84 -4.38 -4.77
N LYS A 189 -20.98 -5.06 -4.81
CA LYS A 189 -21.41 -5.96 -5.89
C LYS A 189 -21.29 -5.36 -7.29
N ASP A 190 -21.58 -4.07 -7.45
CA ASP A 190 -21.57 -3.39 -8.75
C ASP A 190 -20.22 -2.68 -9.03
N ASN A 191 -19.35 -2.57 -8.05
CA ASN A 191 -18.08 -1.84 -8.13
C ASN A 191 -16.84 -2.73 -8.21
N VAL A 192 -16.99 -4.04 -7.94
CA VAL A 192 -15.87 -4.97 -7.87
C VAL A 192 -16.11 -6.19 -8.75
N PHE A 193 -15.17 -6.49 -9.62
CA PHE A 193 -15.22 -7.69 -10.43
C PHE A 193 -14.80 -8.92 -9.63
N ILE A 194 -15.68 -9.94 -9.60
CA ILE A 194 -15.40 -11.23 -8.98
C ILE A 194 -15.23 -12.27 -10.07
N CYS A 195 -14.06 -12.93 -10.08
CA CYS A 195 -13.80 -14.01 -11.01
C CYS A 195 -14.75 -15.19 -10.76
N LYS A 196 -15.34 -15.71 -11.81
CA LYS A 196 -16.16 -16.94 -11.76
C LYS A 196 -15.28 -18.17 -11.59
N GLU A 197 -15.83 -19.27 -11.09
CA GLU A 197 -15.11 -20.54 -10.84
C GLU A 197 -14.32 -21.02 -12.06
N GLN A 198 -14.89 -20.89 -13.25
CA GLN A 198 -14.24 -21.26 -14.51
C GLN A 198 -12.90 -20.56 -14.76
N TYR A 199 -12.71 -19.35 -14.24
CA TYR A 199 -11.42 -18.66 -14.32
C TYR A 199 -10.35 -19.43 -13.55
N TYR A 200 -10.65 -19.87 -12.34
CA TYR A 200 -9.71 -20.60 -11.49
C TYR A 200 -9.38 -21.97 -12.06
N TYR A 201 -10.37 -22.71 -12.59
CA TYR A 201 -10.12 -23.99 -13.25
C TYR A 201 -9.18 -23.84 -14.45
N LYS A 202 -9.43 -22.85 -15.32
CA LYS A 202 -8.54 -22.58 -16.45
C LYS A 202 -7.13 -22.17 -16.02
N ALA A 203 -7.00 -21.38 -14.96
CA ALA A 203 -5.70 -21.00 -14.42
C ALA A 203 -4.91 -22.23 -13.93
N VAL A 204 -5.57 -23.14 -13.22
CA VAL A 204 -4.95 -24.42 -12.79
C VAL A 204 -4.52 -25.27 -13.98
N GLU A 205 -5.35 -25.39 -15.02
CA GLU A 205 -5.01 -26.15 -16.24
C GLU A 205 -3.78 -25.58 -16.95
N ILE A 206 -3.65 -24.25 -17.00
CA ILE A 206 -2.48 -23.59 -17.61
C ILE A 206 -1.22 -23.89 -16.82
N ILE A 207 -1.28 -23.75 -15.50
CA ILE A 207 -0.11 -23.97 -14.62
C ILE A 207 0.34 -25.44 -14.67
N ARG A 208 -0.60 -26.40 -14.71
CA ARG A 208 -0.25 -27.86 -14.81
C ARG A 208 0.46 -28.25 -16.10
N LYS A 209 0.42 -27.40 -17.13
CA LYS A 209 1.06 -27.65 -18.43
C LYS A 209 2.46 -27.04 -18.54
N GLN A 210 2.87 -26.26 -17.55
CA GLN A 210 4.21 -25.67 -17.44
C GLN A 210 5.14 -26.57 -16.65
#